data_94901639a0c0f661635097ac428f96ec
#
_entry.id   94901639a0c0f661635097ac428f96ec
#
_cell.length_a   1.000
_cell.length_b   1.000
_cell.length_c   1.000
_cell.angle_alpha   90.00
_cell.angle_beta   90.00
_cell.angle_gamma   90.00
#
_symmetry.space_group_name_H-M   'P 1'
#
loop_
_entity.id
_entity.type
_entity.pdbx_description
1 polymer ?
#
loop_
_entity_poly.entity_id
_entity_poly.type
_entity_poly.pdbx_seq_one_letter_code
_entity_poly.pdbx_strand_id
1 'polypeptide(L)'
;MYQCGLPKEMALELFKPFVMKKLNELGYAHNIKSAKRMVERVKPEVWDVLEDVIKDHPVLLNRAPTLHRLGIQAFEPVLVEGRAIKLHPLVCTAYNADFDGDQMAVHVPLSVEAQAEARFLMLAANNILKPQDGKPVVSPSQDMVMGCYYLTMRCDELYDSEIRTTLKAIIKDNSFVDEYVTDEVIHRVYALRSKTIIEDLVARAIREVPAVDEEALREYLDDSRLIRMFNGEGKAFSSENEAIMAYQTGELSLHALAKIRLEREFEGKIYRRIVSTSIGRVIFNHAIPQDLGYVKRETLDDMFKLEVDKLVVKKDLGNIIDHCFRKHGPTVTSEVADSIKALGYKYSTRGGVTVGFCDITVPEEKHNFLEAADEQCGQIDNLYRMGLLSAENRRKKVIEVWKETESLVTDALMKRLSPINPIFMMANSGARGSTNQIRQLAGMRGLMADPRGQIIEVPIRANFREGLSVLEFFISSHGARKGLADTALRTADSGYLTRRLVDVSHNVIVREEDCFAERGMAIDGMILETIGDGDRPLEPLGDRILGRFTAAEVRDPETNELLSLIHISEPTRLALI
;
A
#
# COMPACT_ATOMS: atom_id res chain seq x y z
N MET A 1 -7.31 18.10 0.24
CA MET A 1 -5.87 17.95 -0.10
C MET A 1 -5.15 19.29 -0.36
N TYR A 2 -5.82 20.33 -0.74
CA TYR A 2 -5.27 21.67 -1.07
C TYR A 2 -4.97 22.59 0.11
N GLN A 3 -5.34 22.23 1.35
CA GLN A 3 -5.15 23.06 2.55
C GLN A 3 -3.95 22.62 3.39
N CYS A 4 -3.30 23.58 4.07
CA CYS A 4 -2.33 23.33 5.13
C CYS A 4 -2.68 24.12 6.39
N GLY A 5 -2.39 23.55 7.56
CA GLY A 5 -2.57 24.24 8.84
C GLY A 5 -1.32 25.05 9.20
N LEU A 6 -1.44 26.37 9.22
CA LEU A 6 -0.36 27.26 9.57
C LEU A 6 -0.54 27.81 11.01
N PRO A 7 0.46 27.70 11.89
CA PRO A 7 0.40 28.28 13.22
C PRO A 7 0.09 29.78 13.17
N LYS A 8 -0.82 30.23 14.03
CA LYS A 8 -1.26 31.63 14.08
C LYS A 8 -0.11 32.64 14.22
N GLU A 9 0.83 32.36 15.10
CA GLU A 9 1.99 33.23 15.33
C GLU A 9 2.89 33.32 14.10
N MET A 10 3.12 32.19 13.42
CA MET A 10 3.91 32.15 12.17
C MET A 10 3.19 32.90 11.06
N ALA A 11 1.87 32.70 10.92
CA ALA A 11 1.05 33.39 9.94
C ALA A 11 1.11 34.92 10.13
N LEU A 12 1.02 35.38 11.38
CA LEU A 12 1.07 36.81 11.70
C LEU A 12 2.41 37.45 11.27
N GLU A 13 3.53 36.77 11.49
CA GLU A 13 4.84 37.30 11.07
C GLU A 13 5.01 37.27 9.54
N LEU A 14 4.55 36.22 8.86
CA LEU A 14 4.64 36.08 7.40
C LEU A 14 3.76 37.10 6.67
N PHE A 15 2.52 37.28 7.15
CA PHE A 15 1.55 38.17 6.53
C PHE A 15 1.53 39.60 7.12
N LYS A 16 2.47 39.92 8.01
CA LYS A 16 2.59 41.20 8.69
C LYS A 16 2.43 42.44 7.78
N PRO A 17 3.09 42.53 6.61
CA PRO A 17 2.92 43.66 5.71
C PRO A 17 1.48 43.81 5.17
N PHE A 18 0.86 42.67 4.84
CA PHE A 18 -0.50 42.65 4.30
C PHE A 18 -1.53 43.00 5.38
N VAL A 19 -1.36 42.48 6.59
CA VAL A 19 -2.21 42.81 7.75
C VAL A 19 -2.10 44.30 8.09
N MET A 20 -0.89 44.87 8.13
CA MET A 20 -0.69 46.29 8.39
C MET A 20 -1.37 47.18 7.33
N LYS A 21 -1.31 46.78 6.04
CA LYS A 21 -1.98 47.46 4.95
C LYS A 21 -3.50 47.41 5.16
N LYS A 22 -4.06 46.23 5.40
CA LYS A 22 -5.49 46.02 5.58
C LYS A 22 -6.05 46.72 6.82
N LEU A 23 -5.31 46.73 7.96
CA LEU A 23 -5.69 47.50 9.16
C LEU A 23 -5.80 49.01 8.88
N ASN A 24 -4.97 49.56 8.01
CA ASN A 24 -5.02 50.96 7.62
C ASN A 24 -6.20 51.22 6.66
N GLU A 25 -6.48 50.34 5.72
CA GLU A 25 -7.60 50.40 4.81
C GLU A 25 -8.96 50.33 5.53
N LEU A 26 -9.08 49.50 6.54
CA LEU A 26 -10.29 49.32 7.35
C LEU A 26 -10.46 50.43 8.41
N GLY A 27 -9.48 51.35 8.56
CA GLY A 27 -9.56 52.46 9.49
C GLY A 27 -9.26 52.14 10.95
N TYR A 28 -8.85 50.90 11.26
CA TYR A 28 -8.39 50.53 12.62
C TYR A 28 -7.08 51.23 13.02
N ALA A 29 -6.28 51.62 12.05
CA ALA A 29 -5.04 52.35 12.25
C ALA A 29 -4.98 53.58 11.34
N HIS A 30 -4.58 54.71 11.89
CA HIS A 30 -4.45 55.97 11.14
C HIS A 30 -3.17 56.05 10.29
N ASN A 31 -2.15 55.27 10.59
CA ASN A 31 -0.90 55.17 9.83
C ASN A 31 -0.19 53.86 10.04
N ILE A 32 0.77 53.55 9.18
CA ILE A 32 1.56 52.30 9.20
C ILE A 32 2.26 52.07 10.56
N LYS A 33 2.73 53.16 11.20
CA LYS A 33 3.38 53.07 12.51
C LYS A 33 2.42 52.64 13.63
N SER A 34 1.18 53.12 13.56
CA SER A 34 0.10 52.68 14.48
C SER A 34 -0.31 51.22 14.20
N ALA A 35 -0.45 50.86 12.93
CA ALA A 35 -0.73 49.48 12.54
C ALA A 35 0.34 48.51 13.04
N LYS A 36 1.60 48.84 12.87
CA LYS A 36 2.73 48.04 13.39
C LYS A 36 2.67 47.81 14.89
N ARG A 37 2.35 48.86 15.67
CA ARG A 37 2.19 48.76 17.12
C ARG A 37 0.98 47.88 17.51
N MET A 38 -0.10 47.91 16.74
CA MET A 38 -1.28 47.05 16.96
C MET A 38 -0.92 45.58 16.73
N VAL A 39 -0.19 45.28 15.66
CA VAL A 39 0.29 43.92 15.35
C VAL A 39 1.26 43.44 16.42
N GLU A 40 2.25 44.24 16.83
CA GLU A 40 3.20 43.90 17.90
C GLU A 40 2.53 43.66 19.27
N ARG A 41 1.41 44.31 19.56
CA ARG A 41 0.61 44.12 20.77
C ARG A 41 -0.44 43.03 20.65
N VAL A 42 -0.55 42.41 19.48
CA VAL A 42 -1.48 41.31 19.16
C VAL A 42 -2.91 41.60 19.65
N LYS A 43 -3.47 42.74 19.19
CA LYS A 43 -4.84 43.09 19.55
C LYS A 43 -5.85 42.12 18.89
N PRO A 44 -7.06 41.92 19.48
CA PRO A 44 -8.07 41.01 18.93
C PRO A 44 -8.39 41.28 17.45
N GLU A 45 -8.53 42.56 17.06
CA GLU A 45 -8.86 42.97 15.70
C GLU A 45 -7.79 42.53 14.67
N VAL A 46 -6.58 42.26 15.12
CA VAL A 46 -5.49 41.77 14.25
C VAL A 46 -5.74 40.36 13.78
N TRP A 47 -6.36 39.52 14.61
CA TRP A 47 -6.68 38.13 14.24
C TRP A 47 -7.78 38.07 13.19
N ASP A 48 -8.82 38.87 13.32
CA ASP A 48 -9.91 38.95 12.36
C ASP A 48 -9.40 39.40 10.98
N VAL A 49 -8.54 40.44 10.98
CA VAL A 49 -7.91 40.94 9.75
C VAL A 49 -6.93 39.92 9.17
N LEU A 50 -6.20 39.17 10.00
CA LEU A 50 -5.29 38.12 9.54
C LEU A 50 -6.07 37.00 8.83
N GLU A 51 -7.21 36.58 9.40
CA GLU A 51 -8.05 35.56 8.78
C GLU A 51 -8.58 36.00 7.41
N ASP A 52 -9.01 37.26 7.29
CA ASP A 52 -9.42 37.84 6.01
C ASP A 52 -8.29 37.94 4.98
N VAL A 53 -7.06 38.26 5.42
CA VAL A 53 -5.89 38.41 4.54
C VAL A 53 -5.39 37.06 4.03
N ILE A 54 -5.45 36.03 4.87
CA ILE A 54 -4.99 34.67 4.53
C ILE A 54 -5.95 33.99 3.55
N LYS A 55 -7.24 34.32 3.64
CA LYS A 55 -8.23 33.78 2.75
C LYS A 55 -7.86 34.12 1.29
N ASP A 56 -7.86 33.07 0.45
CA ASP A 56 -7.50 33.20 -0.95
C ASP A 56 -6.03 33.60 -1.25
N HIS A 57 -5.13 33.51 -0.27
CA HIS A 57 -3.73 33.80 -0.46
C HIS A 57 -2.89 32.51 -0.31
N PRO A 58 -2.50 31.83 -1.40
CA PRO A 58 -1.75 30.58 -1.33
C PRO A 58 -0.36 30.80 -0.73
N VAL A 59 0.13 29.79 0.00
CA VAL A 59 1.49 29.74 0.51
C VAL A 59 2.26 28.57 -0.11
N LEU A 60 3.55 28.72 -0.30
CA LEU A 60 4.42 27.66 -0.78
C LEU A 60 5.11 27.00 0.42
N LEU A 61 5.00 25.68 0.54
CA LEU A 61 5.76 24.89 1.50
C LEU A 61 6.92 24.20 0.80
N ASN A 62 8.10 24.27 1.38
CA ASN A 62 9.31 23.63 0.88
C ASN A 62 9.98 22.81 1.97
N ARG A 63 10.35 21.57 1.65
CA ARG A 63 11.21 20.72 2.50
C ARG A 63 12.56 20.50 1.82
N ALA A 64 13.65 20.86 2.50
CA ALA A 64 15.00 20.52 2.06
C ALA A 64 15.35 19.05 2.41
N PRO A 65 16.08 18.32 1.54
CA PRO A 65 16.56 18.74 0.22
C PRO A 65 15.46 18.71 -0.84
N THR A 66 15.42 19.73 -1.70
CA THR A 66 14.46 19.80 -2.82
C THR A 66 15.01 19.02 -4.01
N LEU A 67 14.69 17.74 -4.12
CA LEU A 67 15.22 16.83 -5.13
C LEU A 67 14.48 16.93 -6.47
N HIS A 68 13.21 17.33 -6.46
CA HIS A 68 12.35 17.47 -7.63
C HIS A 68 11.29 18.56 -7.41
N ARG A 69 10.57 18.93 -8.46
CA ARG A 69 9.59 20.03 -8.42
C ARG A 69 8.50 19.88 -7.35
N LEU A 70 8.13 18.65 -6.96
CA LEU A 70 7.12 18.39 -5.93
C LEU A 70 7.64 18.61 -4.49
N GLY A 71 8.92 18.93 -4.33
CA GLY A 71 9.49 19.41 -3.05
C GLY A 71 9.05 20.82 -2.68
N ILE A 72 8.39 21.55 -3.60
CA ILE A 72 7.76 22.84 -3.38
C ILE A 72 6.33 22.75 -3.92
N GLN A 73 5.33 22.88 -3.05
CA GLN A 73 3.92 22.85 -3.44
C GLN A 73 3.18 23.99 -2.78
N ALA A 74 2.11 24.46 -3.44
CA ALA A 74 1.22 25.49 -2.92
C ALA A 74 0.07 24.87 -2.12
N PHE A 75 -0.32 25.58 -1.08
CA PHE A 75 -1.48 25.25 -0.25
C PHE A 75 -2.24 26.50 0.13
N GLU A 76 -3.53 26.37 0.38
CA GLU A 76 -4.32 27.39 1.02
C GLU A 76 -4.15 27.29 2.55
N PRO A 77 -3.64 28.32 3.21
CA PRO A 77 -3.40 28.27 4.64
C PRO A 77 -4.69 28.37 5.44
N VAL A 78 -4.77 27.57 6.50
CA VAL A 78 -5.80 27.63 7.53
C VAL A 78 -5.12 27.84 8.88
N LEU A 79 -5.59 28.79 9.67
CA LEU A 79 -5.01 29.07 10.98
C LEU A 79 -5.27 27.92 11.95
N VAL A 80 -4.20 27.48 12.61
CA VAL A 80 -4.26 26.41 13.62
C VAL A 80 -3.58 26.84 14.90
N GLU A 81 -4.06 26.27 16.00
CA GLU A 81 -3.41 26.39 17.30
C GLU A 81 -2.18 25.48 17.38
N GLY A 82 -1.19 25.88 18.17
CA GLY A 82 0.07 25.14 18.35
C GLY A 82 1.23 25.74 17.57
N ARG A 83 2.36 25.02 17.53
CA ARG A 83 3.61 25.50 16.92
C ARG A 83 4.05 24.68 15.71
N ALA A 84 3.27 23.68 15.30
CA ALA A 84 3.58 22.82 14.19
C ALA A 84 2.69 23.10 12.97
N ILE A 85 3.28 23.06 11.78
CA ILE A 85 2.55 23.11 10.51
C ILE A 85 1.80 21.79 10.36
N LYS A 86 0.51 21.85 10.04
CA LYS A 86 -0.28 20.65 9.71
C LYS A 86 -0.27 20.42 8.21
N LEU A 87 0.34 19.33 7.81
CA LEU A 87 0.46 18.91 6.42
C LEU A 87 -0.47 17.74 6.13
N HIS A 88 -1.03 17.72 4.92
CA HIS A 88 -1.86 16.61 4.49
C HIS A 88 -1.04 15.32 4.32
N PRO A 89 -1.43 14.19 4.91
CA PRO A 89 -0.61 12.96 4.90
C PRO A 89 -0.27 12.43 3.51
N LEU A 90 -1.15 12.57 2.54
CA LEU A 90 -0.93 12.06 1.18
C LEU A 90 0.18 12.79 0.41
N VAL A 91 0.51 14.04 0.77
CA VAL A 91 1.61 14.77 0.12
C VAL A 91 2.98 14.49 0.77
N CYS A 92 3.02 13.80 1.92
CA CYS A 92 4.27 13.46 2.58
C CYS A 92 5.21 12.63 1.71
N THR A 93 4.66 11.76 0.85
CA THR A 93 5.44 10.97 -0.12
C THR A 93 6.18 11.85 -1.11
N ALA A 94 5.55 12.92 -1.61
CA ALA A 94 6.15 13.87 -2.54
C ALA A 94 7.29 14.67 -1.91
N TYR A 95 7.14 15.08 -0.65
CA TYR A 95 8.16 15.78 0.12
C TYR A 95 9.23 14.86 0.71
N ASN A 96 9.02 13.54 0.70
CA ASN A 96 9.77 12.58 1.52
C ASN A 96 9.82 13.04 2.98
N ALA A 97 8.68 13.53 3.51
CA ALA A 97 8.54 14.09 4.84
C ALA A 97 7.87 13.09 5.78
N ASP A 98 8.29 13.11 7.04
CA ASP A 98 7.60 12.45 8.15
C ASP A 98 7.34 13.45 9.29
N PHE A 99 6.66 13.00 10.33
CA PHE A 99 6.27 13.87 11.43
C PHE A 99 7.13 13.66 12.70
N ASP A 100 8.40 13.30 12.51
CA ASP A 100 9.36 13.06 13.59
C ASP A 100 10.15 14.32 14.03
N GLY A 101 9.87 15.47 13.43
CA GLY A 101 10.55 16.74 13.67
C GLY A 101 11.10 17.42 12.43
N ASP A 102 10.70 16.95 11.25
CA ASP A 102 11.06 17.58 9.98
C ASP A 102 10.67 19.06 9.95
N GLN A 103 11.51 19.88 9.35
CA GLN A 103 11.29 21.31 9.17
C GLN A 103 10.89 21.63 7.74
N MET A 104 9.98 22.59 7.56
CA MET A 104 9.59 23.14 6.28
C MET A 104 9.73 24.66 6.26
N ALA A 105 10.18 25.20 5.14
CA ALA A 105 10.13 26.63 4.88
C ALA A 105 8.78 27.03 4.29
N VAL A 106 8.26 28.17 4.70
CA VAL A 106 7.02 28.77 4.19
C VAL A 106 7.37 30.01 3.39
N HIS A 107 6.89 30.09 2.15
CA HIS A 107 7.07 31.25 1.28
C HIS A 107 5.71 31.84 0.90
N VAL A 108 5.61 33.16 0.92
CA VAL A 108 4.38 33.89 0.58
C VAL A 108 4.58 34.58 -0.78
N PRO A 109 3.84 34.20 -1.84
CA PRO A 109 3.87 34.90 -3.12
C PRO A 109 3.38 36.34 -2.94
N LEU A 110 4.15 37.32 -3.43
CA LEU A 110 3.85 38.74 -3.20
C LEU A 110 3.00 39.36 -4.32
N SER A 111 3.29 39.01 -5.59
CA SER A 111 2.56 39.56 -6.73
C SER A 111 1.32 38.74 -7.08
N VAL A 112 0.36 39.35 -7.77
CA VAL A 112 -0.86 38.67 -8.20
C VAL A 112 -0.55 37.56 -9.21
N GLU A 113 0.42 37.79 -10.08
CA GLU A 113 0.91 36.80 -11.06
C GLU A 113 1.51 35.59 -10.36
N ALA A 114 2.37 35.80 -9.35
CA ALA A 114 2.96 34.72 -8.58
C ALA A 114 1.91 33.93 -7.78
N GLN A 115 0.88 34.60 -7.25
CA GLN A 115 -0.26 33.93 -6.59
C GLN A 115 -1.09 33.11 -7.57
N ALA A 116 -1.30 33.61 -8.79
CA ALA A 116 -1.98 32.89 -9.85
C ALA A 116 -1.21 31.62 -10.26
N GLU A 117 0.11 31.74 -10.50
CA GLU A 117 0.97 30.58 -10.79
C GLU A 117 0.98 29.56 -9.64
N ALA A 118 1.07 30.02 -8.40
CA ALA A 118 1.00 29.16 -7.23
C ALA A 118 -0.31 28.37 -7.20
N ARG A 119 -1.45 29.02 -7.51
CA ARG A 119 -2.78 28.40 -7.49
C ARG A 119 -3.00 27.45 -8.67
N PHE A 120 -2.63 27.83 -9.89
CA PHE A 120 -2.92 27.03 -11.07
C PHE A 120 -1.89 25.94 -11.34
N LEU A 121 -0.59 26.20 -11.12
CA LEU A 121 0.49 25.28 -11.47
C LEU A 121 1.03 24.50 -10.26
N MET A 122 1.13 25.13 -9.08
CA MET A 122 1.85 24.56 -7.95
C MET A 122 0.95 23.97 -6.86
N LEU A 123 -0.37 24.15 -6.94
CA LEU A 123 -1.28 23.62 -5.93
C LEU A 123 -1.14 22.10 -5.81
N ALA A 124 -1.07 21.58 -4.59
CA ALA A 124 -0.88 20.15 -4.33
C ALA A 124 -1.96 19.27 -4.99
N ALA A 125 -3.20 19.76 -5.07
CA ALA A 125 -4.30 19.05 -5.73
C ALA A 125 -4.10 18.90 -7.26
N ASN A 126 -3.31 19.76 -7.90
CA ASN A 126 -3.03 19.71 -9.33
C ASN A 126 -1.78 18.87 -9.65
N ASN A 127 -0.94 18.57 -8.65
CA ASN A 127 0.31 17.85 -8.80
C ASN A 127 0.21 16.42 -8.25
N ILE A 128 -0.74 15.64 -8.75
CA ILE A 128 -1.02 14.27 -8.30
C ILE A 128 -0.03 13.27 -8.89
N LEU A 129 0.49 13.54 -10.10
CA LEU A 129 1.36 12.61 -10.83
C LEU A 129 2.85 12.90 -10.62
N LYS A 130 3.65 11.84 -10.60
CA LYS A 130 5.11 11.92 -10.60
C LYS A 130 5.61 12.37 -11.98
N PRO A 131 6.56 13.30 -12.06
CA PRO A 131 7.16 13.67 -13.34
C PRO A 131 8.02 12.57 -13.98
N GLN A 132 8.44 11.57 -13.18
CA GLN A 132 9.33 10.49 -13.60
C GLN A 132 8.60 9.45 -14.49
N ASP A 133 7.45 8.96 -14.05
CA ASP A 133 6.75 7.80 -14.64
C ASP A 133 5.27 8.07 -14.91
N GLY A 134 4.78 9.27 -14.62
CA GLY A 134 3.37 9.62 -14.77
C GLY A 134 2.40 8.86 -13.85
N LYS A 135 2.91 8.10 -12.88
CA LYS A 135 2.08 7.41 -11.89
C LYS A 135 1.73 8.34 -10.72
N PRO A 136 0.62 8.10 -10.02
CA PRO A 136 0.27 8.90 -8.86
C PRO A 136 1.37 8.91 -7.79
N VAL A 137 1.76 10.12 -7.36
CA VAL A 137 2.61 10.30 -6.18
C VAL A 137 1.77 10.27 -4.91
N VAL A 138 0.53 10.74 -5.03
CA VAL A 138 -0.47 10.78 -3.96
C VAL A 138 -1.09 9.40 -3.85
N SER A 139 -0.47 8.53 -3.08
CA SER A 139 -0.99 7.17 -2.81
C SER A 139 -1.13 6.93 -1.32
N PRO A 140 -2.22 6.29 -0.88
CA PRO A 140 -2.38 5.90 0.52
C PRO A 140 -1.21 5.04 1.01
N SER A 141 -0.84 5.21 2.28
CA SER A 141 0.27 4.48 2.89
C SER A 141 -0.08 4.08 4.33
N GLN A 142 0.67 3.13 4.87
CA GLN A 142 0.61 2.70 6.27
C GLN A 142 -0.84 2.48 6.77
N ASP A 143 -1.31 3.24 7.76
CA ASP A 143 -2.61 3.09 8.40
C ASP A 143 -3.79 3.28 7.42
N MET A 144 -3.63 4.12 6.40
CA MET A 144 -4.66 4.30 5.37
C MET A 144 -4.86 3.01 4.57
N VAL A 145 -3.75 2.34 4.19
CA VAL A 145 -3.80 1.04 3.48
C VAL A 145 -4.36 -0.03 4.40
N MET A 146 -3.89 -0.08 5.65
CA MET A 146 -4.34 -1.07 6.63
C MET A 146 -5.84 -0.97 6.90
N GLY A 147 -6.37 0.25 7.04
CA GLY A 147 -7.79 0.46 7.24
C GLY A 147 -8.65 0.07 6.03
N CYS A 148 -8.20 0.38 4.81
CA CYS A 148 -8.90 -0.06 3.59
C CYS A 148 -8.83 -1.57 3.41
N TYR A 149 -7.70 -2.20 3.73
CA TYR A 149 -7.55 -3.65 3.73
C TYR A 149 -8.52 -4.30 4.71
N TYR A 150 -8.53 -3.85 5.98
CA TYR A 150 -9.46 -4.32 7.00
C TYR A 150 -10.93 -4.11 6.60
N LEU A 151 -11.26 -2.96 6.00
CA LEU A 151 -12.62 -2.65 5.55
C LEU A 151 -13.12 -3.62 4.47
N THR A 152 -12.25 -4.05 3.55
CA THR A 152 -12.61 -4.87 2.39
C THR A 152 -12.43 -6.37 2.61
N MET A 153 -12.02 -6.79 3.81
CA MET A 153 -11.98 -8.21 4.20
C MET A 153 -13.37 -8.84 4.18
N ARG A 154 -13.44 -10.14 3.90
CA ARG A 154 -14.66 -10.95 3.98
C ARG A 154 -14.40 -12.18 4.83
N CYS A 155 -15.40 -12.60 5.60
CA CYS A 155 -15.29 -13.74 6.48
C CYS A 155 -15.07 -15.04 5.71
N ASP A 156 -15.83 -15.29 4.67
CA ASP A 156 -15.73 -16.49 3.84
C ASP A 156 -14.37 -16.64 3.13
N GLU A 157 -13.74 -15.54 2.72
CA GLU A 157 -12.44 -15.58 2.02
C GLU A 157 -11.24 -15.87 2.96
N LEU A 158 -11.32 -15.48 4.23
CA LEU A 158 -10.17 -15.49 5.14
C LEU A 158 -10.34 -16.43 6.32
N TYR A 159 -11.53 -16.42 6.95
CA TYR A 159 -11.75 -17.15 8.20
C TYR A 159 -12.08 -18.61 7.98
N ASP A 160 -12.73 -18.97 6.88
CA ASP A 160 -13.08 -20.37 6.60
C ASP A 160 -11.83 -21.25 6.52
N SER A 161 -10.76 -20.77 5.88
CA SER A 161 -9.50 -21.51 5.82
C SER A 161 -8.81 -21.62 7.18
N GLU A 162 -8.85 -20.55 8.00
CA GLU A 162 -8.29 -20.55 9.36
C GLU A 162 -9.08 -21.48 10.29
N ILE A 163 -10.39 -21.38 10.27
CA ILE A 163 -11.28 -22.25 11.07
C ILE A 163 -10.97 -23.72 10.77
N ARG A 164 -10.91 -24.09 9.50
CA ARG A 164 -10.58 -25.47 9.10
C ARG A 164 -9.18 -25.88 9.53
N THR A 165 -8.20 -25.01 9.39
CA THR A 165 -6.81 -25.29 9.81
C THR A 165 -6.72 -25.49 11.31
N THR A 166 -7.39 -24.65 12.10
CA THR A 166 -7.42 -24.77 13.56
C THR A 166 -8.18 -26.02 14.00
N LEU A 167 -9.33 -26.32 13.35
CA LEU A 167 -10.06 -27.55 13.62
C LEU A 167 -9.26 -28.81 13.26
N LYS A 168 -8.48 -28.79 12.19
CA LYS A 168 -7.55 -29.87 11.84
C LYS A 168 -6.48 -30.10 12.93
N ALA A 169 -6.00 -29.02 13.54
CA ALA A 169 -5.04 -29.11 14.63
C ALA A 169 -5.64 -29.66 15.93
N ILE A 170 -6.90 -29.27 16.25
CA ILE A 170 -7.61 -29.72 17.45
C ILE A 170 -8.09 -31.17 17.29
N ILE A 171 -8.72 -31.51 16.16
CA ILE A 171 -9.30 -32.83 15.87
C ILE A 171 -8.21 -33.84 15.51
N LYS A 172 -7.06 -33.37 15.00
CA LYS A 172 -5.90 -34.19 14.53
C LYS A 172 -6.25 -35.19 13.42
N ASP A 173 -7.33 -34.96 12.71
CA ASP A 173 -7.75 -35.73 11.54
C ASP A 173 -8.17 -34.78 10.41
N ASN A 174 -7.36 -34.74 9.36
CA ASN A 174 -7.58 -33.87 8.22
C ASN A 174 -8.79 -34.33 7.39
N SER A 175 -8.98 -35.64 7.24
CA SER A 175 -10.06 -36.21 6.43
C SER A 175 -11.43 -35.93 7.05
N PHE A 176 -11.54 -36.03 8.37
CA PHE A 176 -12.78 -35.67 9.09
C PHE A 176 -13.16 -34.21 8.85
N VAL A 177 -12.21 -33.27 8.99
CA VAL A 177 -12.50 -31.84 8.81
C VAL A 177 -12.89 -31.54 7.36
N ASP A 178 -12.19 -32.12 6.38
CA ASP A 178 -12.48 -31.88 4.97
C ASP A 178 -13.84 -32.45 4.53
N GLU A 179 -14.31 -33.50 5.17
CA GLU A 179 -15.61 -34.13 4.88
C GLU A 179 -16.77 -33.46 5.62
N TYR A 180 -16.63 -33.18 6.92
CA TYR A 180 -17.74 -32.74 7.78
C TYR A 180 -17.79 -31.25 8.06
N VAL A 181 -16.68 -30.52 7.94
CA VAL A 181 -16.64 -29.08 8.17
C VAL A 181 -16.77 -28.32 6.84
N THR A 182 -17.99 -28.32 6.30
CA THR A 182 -18.32 -27.54 5.10
C THR A 182 -18.57 -26.07 5.45
N ASP A 183 -18.55 -25.18 4.44
CA ASP A 183 -18.86 -23.75 4.62
C ASP A 183 -20.25 -23.55 5.25
N GLU A 184 -21.21 -24.43 4.91
CA GLU A 184 -22.54 -24.41 5.51
C GLU A 184 -22.51 -24.74 7.01
N VAL A 185 -21.67 -25.67 7.44
CA VAL A 185 -21.49 -26.01 8.86
C VAL A 185 -20.87 -24.86 9.61
N ILE A 186 -19.82 -24.25 9.07
CA ILE A 186 -19.18 -23.06 9.64
C ILE A 186 -20.20 -21.93 9.82
N HIS A 187 -20.96 -21.63 8.77
CA HIS A 187 -22.04 -20.63 8.83
C HIS A 187 -23.07 -20.95 9.92
N ARG A 188 -23.55 -22.19 10.00
CA ARG A 188 -24.54 -22.60 11.00
C ARG A 188 -24.00 -22.57 12.44
N VAL A 189 -22.71 -22.82 12.62
CA VAL A 189 -22.06 -22.78 13.93
C VAL A 189 -21.89 -21.34 14.40
N TYR A 190 -21.25 -20.51 13.62
CA TYR A 190 -20.85 -19.16 14.05
C TYR A 190 -21.90 -18.08 13.77
N ALA A 191 -22.59 -18.12 12.64
CA ALA A 191 -23.59 -17.12 12.29
C ALA A 191 -24.96 -17.41 12.91
N LEU A 192 -25.45 -18.66 12.84
CA LEU A 192 -26.76 -19.07 13.35
C LEU A 192 -26.71 -19.59 14.78
N ARG A 193 -25.53 -19.87 15.34
CA ARG A 193 -25.34 -20.43 16.70
C ARG A 193 -26.21 -21.67 16.96
N SER A 194 -26.27 -22.58 16.01
CA SER A 194 -27.10 -23.77 16.08
C SER A 194 -26.49 -24.78 17.06
N LYS A 195 -27.04 -24.84 18.28
CA LYS A 195 -26.61 -25.79 19.32
C LYS A 195 -26.67 -27.24 18.86
N THR A 196 -27.67 -27.59 18.08
CA THR A 196 -27.84 -28.95 17.55
C THR A 196 -26.69 -29.35 16.62
N ILE A 197 -26.19 -28.43 15.78
CA ILE A 197 -25.08 -28.70 14.87
C ILE A 197 -23.75 -28.73 15.62
N ILE A 198 -23.57 -27.86 16.61
CA ILE A 198 -22.39 -27.88 17.48
C ILE A 198 -22.30 -29.22 18.22
N GLU A 199 -23.42 -29.67 18.84
CA GLU A 199 -23.45 -30.94 19.54
C GLU A 199 -23.28 -32.15 18.59
N ASP A 200 -23.86 -32.11 17.40
CA ASP A 200 -23.68 -33.17 16.38
C ASP A 200 -22.23 -33.23 15.88
N LEU A 201 -21.58 -32.08 15.61
CA LEU A 201 -20.19 -32.02 15.19
C LEU A 201 -19.26 -32.56 16.29
N VAL A 202 -19.45 -32.15 17.54
CA VAL A 202 -18.67 -32.62 18.68
C VAL A 202 -18.87 -34.14 18.89
N ALA A 203 -20.13 -34.60 18.87
CA ALA A 203 -20.43 -36.00 19.05
C ALA A 203 -19.86 -36.90 17.93
N ARG A 204 -19.83 -36.42 16.69
CA ARG A 204 -19.22 -37.12 15.57
C ARG A 204 -17.69 -37.13 15.71
N ALA A 205 -17.08 -35.99 16.03
CA ALA A 205 -15.63 -35.89 16.23
C ALA A 205 -15.13 -36.87 17.30
N ILE A 206 -15.83 -36.95 18.45
CA ILE A 206 -15.49 -37.88 19.53
C ILE A 206 -15.70 -39.36 19.11
N ARG A 207 -16.69 -39.64 18.29
CA ARG A 207 -16.99 -41.01 17.85
C ARG A 207 -15.98 -41.52 16.81
N GLU A 208 -15.60 -40.69 15.88
CA GLU A 208 -14.77 -41.08 14.74
C GLU A 208 -13.27 -40.89 14.99
N VAL A 209 -12.88 -39.94 15.86
CA VAL A 209 -11.49 -39.61 16.17
C VAL A 209 -11.21 -39.76 17.67
N PRO A 210 -10.66 -40.87 18.14
CA PRO A 210 -10.49 -41.15 19.59
C PRO A 210 -9.52 -40.21 20.33
N ALA A 211 -8.75 -39.40 19.61
CA ALA A 211 -7.71 -38.51 20.18
C ALA A 211 -8.15 -37.03 20.23
N VAL A 212 -9.44 -36.74 20.01
CA VAL A 212 -9.97 -35.39 20.04
C VAL A 212 -9.96 -34.83 21.47
N ASP A 213 -9.50 -33.61 21.62
CA ASP A 213 -9.67 -32.82 22.84
C ASP A 213 -11.03 -32.14 22.82
N GLU A 214 -12.01 -32.74 23.51
CA GLU A 214 -13.39 -32.24 23.54
C GLU A 214 -13.48 -30.83 24.15
N GLU A 215 -12.71 -30.54 25.19
CA GLU A 215 -12.74 -29.25 25.88
C GLU A 215 -12.22 -28.15 24.96
N ALA A 216 -11.08 -28.37 24.32
CA ALA A 216 -10.51 -27.43 23.35
C ALA A 216 -11.41 -27.23 22.12
N LEU A 217 -12.08 -28.31 21.65
CA LEU A 217 -13.02 -28.21 20.53
C LEU A 217 -14.25 -27.37 20.90
N ARG A 218 -14.84 -27.59 22.07
CA ARG A 218 -16.00 -26.82 22.55
C ARG A 218 -15.65 -25.35 22.79
N GLU A 219 -14.49 -25.06 23.38
CA GLU A 219 -13.99 -23.72 23.60
C GLU A 219 -13.81 -22.97 22.26
N TYR A 220 -13.23 -23.64 21.26
CA TYR A 220 -13.03 -23.04 19.94
C TYR A 220 -14.34 -22.80 19.18
N LEU A 221 -15.31 -23.72 19.25
CA LEU A 221 -16.62 -23.54 18.63
C LEU A 221 -17.48 -22.44 19.31
N ASP A 222 -17.16 -22.06 20.54
CA ASP A 222 -17.81 -20.95 21.27
C ASP A 222 -16.93 -19.69 21.33
N ASP A 223 -15.91 -19.58 20.47
CA ASP A 223 -15.03 -18.40 20.43
C ASP A 223 -15.85 -17.14 20.09
N SER A 224 -15.91 -16.26 21.08
CA SER A 224 -16.68 -15.01 20.99
C SER A 224 -16.18 -14.04 19.91
N ARG A 225 -14.93 -14.20 19.42
CA ARG A 225 -14.37 -13.40 18.33
C ARG A 225 -14.97 -13.84 17.01
N LEU A 226 -14.94 -15.15 16.74
CA LEU A 226 -15.51 -15.72 15.52
C LEU A 226 -17.01 -15.47 15.45
N ILE A 227 -17.73 -15.68 16.54
CA ILE A 227 -19.15 -15.38 16.63
C ILE A 227 -19.47 -13.93 16.27
N ARG A 228 -18.65 -12.97 16.76
CA ARG A 228 -18.84 -11.56 16.41
C ARG A 228 -18.53 -11.25 14.95
N MET A 229 -17.56 -11.92 14.36
CA MET A 229 -17.17 -11.72 12.97
C MET A 229 -18.26 -12.19 11.99
N PHE A 230 -18.90 -13.32 12.28
CA PHE A 230 -19.98 -13.89 11.47
C PHE A 230 -21.38 -13.35 11.83
N ASN A 231 -21.47 -12.40 12.77
CA ASN A 231 -22.77 -11.86 13.18
C ASN A 231 -23.52 -11.22 12.02
N GLY A 232 -24.75 -11.64 11.79
CA GLY A 232 -25.61 -11.13 10.72
C GLY A 232 -25.34 -11.72 9.34
N GLU A 233 -24.45 -12.70 9.20
CA GLU A 233 -24.17 -13.35 7.93
C GLU A 233 -25.43 -14.00 7.34
N GLY A 234 -25.60 -13.88 6.02
CA GLY A 234 -26.75 -14.41 5.29
C GLY A 234 -28.05 -13.62 5.44
N LYS A 235 -28.11 -12.61 6.34
CA LYS A 235 -29.29 -11.71 6.45
C LYS A 235 -29.49 -10.90 5.17
N ALA A 236 -30.76 -10.63 4.85
CA ALA A 236 -31.14 -9.83 3.71
C ALA A 236 -31.59 -8.43 4.15
N PHE A 237 -31.08 -7.40 3.47
CA PHE A 237 -31.41 -6.00 3.74
C PHE A 237 -32.08 -5.37 2.52
N SER A 238 -33.07 -4.49 2.77
CA SER A 238 -33.86 -3.87 1.72
C SER A 238 -33.16 -2.72 1.00
N SER A 239 -32.08 -2.19 1.59
CA SER A 239 -31.28 -1.11 1.01
C SER A 239 -29.86 -1.10 1.58
N GLU A 240 -28.95 -0.38 0.91
CA GLU A 240 -27.57 -0.13 1.40
C GLU A 240 -27.60 0.61 2.75
N ASN A 241 -28.50 1.59 2.90
CA ASN A 241 -28.62 2.39 4.13
C ASN A 241 -29.11 1.56 5.33
N GLU A 242 -30.03 0.62 5.11
CA GLU A 242 -30.49 -0.31 6.15
C GLU A 242 -29.33 -1.22 6.62
N ALA A 243 -28.53 -1.73 5.68
CA ALA A 243 -27.37 -2.54 6.01
C ALA A 243 -26.30 -1.74 6.78
N ILE A 244 -26.06 -0.47 6.42
CA ILE A 244 -25.17 0.43 7.15
C ILE A 244 -25.70 0.69 8.57
N MET A 245 -27.02 0.89 8.74
CA MET A 245 -27.65 1.06 10.04
C MET A 245 -27.51 -0.20 10.89
N ALA A 246 -27.77 -1.38 10.33
CA ALA A 246 -27.59 -2.66 11.02
C ALA A 246 -26.13 -2.88 11.47
N TYR A 247 -25.15 -2.43 10.68
CA TYR A 247 -23.75 -2.42 11.09
C TYR A 247 -23.50 -1.44 12.25
N GLN A 248 -24.09 -0.25 12.22
CA GLN A 248 -23.92 0.75 13.28
C GLN A 248 -24.56 0.32 14.60
N THR A 249 -25.68 -0.40 14.55
CA THR A 249 -26.37 -0.97 15.73
C THR A 249 -25.72 -2.26 16.24
N GLY A 250 -24.76 -2.83 15.50
CA GLY A 250 -24.07 -4.08 15.88
C GLY A 250 -24.82 -5.36 15.52
N GLU A 251 -25.87 -5.27 14.71
CA GLU A 251 -26.64 -6.43 14.22
C GLU A 251 -25.98 -7.13 13.02
N LEU A 252 -25.08 -6.43 12.33
CA LEU A 252 -24.31 -6.92 11.20
C LEU A 252 -22.81 -6.65 11.43
N SER A 253 -21.97 -7.66 11.22
CA SER A 253 -20.52 -7.48 11.25
C SER A 253 -20.02 -6.82 9.96
N LEU A 254 -18.90 -6.11 10.05
CA LEU A 254 -18.25 -5.45 8.92
C LEU A 254 -17.86 -6.42 7.80
N HIS A 255 -17.42 -7.63 8.18
CA HIS A 255 -16.84 -8.64 7.29
C HIS A 255 -17.83 -9.74 6.88
N ALA A 256 -19.00 -9.80 7.54
CA ALA A 256 -20.00 -10.82 7.27
C ALA A 256 -20.62 -10.66 5.88
N LEU A 257 -20.85 -11.77 5.21
CA LEU A 257 -21.50 -11.82 3.90
C LEU A 257 -23.00 -11.60 4.08
N ALA A 258 -23.51 -10.48 3.59
CA ALA A 258 -24.92 -10.11 3.66
C ALA A 258 -25.54 -10.03 2.26
N LYS A 259 -26.87 -10.22 2.18
CA LYS A 259 -27.65 -10.06 0.96
C LYS A 259 -28.26 -8.67 0.94
N ILE A 260 -27.71 -7.79 0.12
CA ILE A 260 -28.10 -6.37 0.07
C ILE A 260 -28.82 -6.11 -1.24
N ARG A 261 -30.01 -5.50 -1.17
CA ARG A 261 -30.73 -5.07 -2.36
C ARG A 261 -30.16 -3.73 -2.84
N LEU A 262 -29.55 -3.76 -4.03
CA LEU A 262 -29.05 -2.59 -4.72
C LEU A 262 -30.12 -2.06 -5.69
N GLU A 263 -30.19 -0.73 -5.82
CA GLU A 263 -31.00 -0.04 -6.82
C GLU A 263 -30.05 0.65 -7.80
N ARG A 264 -30.22 0.38 -9.09
CA ARG A 264 -29.41 0.99 -10.17
C ARG A 264 -30.31 1.39 -11.32
N GLU A 265 -30.01 2.50 -11.94
CA GLU A 265 -30.68 3.00 -13.13
C GLU A 265 -29.97 2.45 -14.38
N PHE A 266 -30.76 1.87 -15.30
CA PHE A 266 -30.29 1.42 -16.60
C PHE A 266 -31.33 1.76 -17.65
N GLU A 267 -30.93 2.43 -18.73
CA GLU A 267 -31.82 2.90 -19.82
C GLU A 267 -33.04 3.72 -19.32
N GLY A 268 -32.84 4.54 -18.29
CA GLY A 268 -33.92 5.37 -17.71
C GLY A 268 -34.94 4.61 -16.85
N LYS A 269 -34.68 3.33 -16.53
CA LYS A 269 -35.52 2.52 -15.63
C LYS A 269 -34.71 2.10 -14.40
N ILE A 270 -35.36 2.13 -13.23
CA ILE A 270 -34.77 1.69 -11.97
C ILE A 270 -34.98 0.19 -11.82
N TYR A 271 -33.89 -0.53 -11.72
CA TYR A 271 -33.88 -1.97 -11.46
C TYR A 271 -33.39 -2.24 -10.04
N ARG A 272 -33.89 -3.33 -9.47
CA ARG A 272 -33.58 -3.78 -8.10
C ARG A 272 -33.09 -5.21 -8.13
N ARG A 273 -31.93 -5.47 -7.51
CA ARG A 273 -31.38 -6.82 -7.41
C ARG A 273 -30.73 -7.04 -6.05
N ILE A 274 -30.73 -8.28 -5.59
CA ILE A 274 -30.04 -8.69 -4.37
C ILE A 274 -28.63 -9.15 -4.75
N VAL A 275 -27.63 -8.54 -4.12
CA VAL A 275 -26.21 -8.87 -4.28
C VAL A 275 -25.68 -9.37 -2.95
N SER A 276 -24.89 -10.46 -2.98
CA SER A 276 -24.20 -10.97 -1.80
C SER A 276 -22.82 -10.33 -1.70
N THR A 277 -22.60 -9.51 -0.67
CA THR A 277 -21.33 -8.83 -0.43
C THR A 277 -21.19 -8.43 1.04
N SER A 278 -20.00 -8.02 1.48
CA SER A 278 -19.82 -7.47 2.82
C SER A 278 -20.19 -5.98 2.85
N ILE A 279 -20.70 -5.52 4.00
CA ILE A 279 -21.03 -4.10 4.17
C ILE A 279 -19.78 -3.23 4.06
N GLY A 280 -18.61 -3.75 4.43
CA GLY A 280 -17.35 -3.04 4.27
C GLY A 280 -17.02 -2.71 2.81
N ARG A 281 -17.24 -3.64 1.89
CA ARG A 281 -17.05 -3.41 0.44
C ARG A 281 -18.05 -2.40 -0.10
N VAL A 282 -19.29 -2.40 0.37
CA VAL A 282 -20.29 -1.39 0.02
C VAL A 282 -19.81 0.00 0.46
N ILE A 283 -19.39 0.16 1.71
CA ILE A 283 -18.89 1.44 2.25
C ILE A 283 -17.67 1.93 1.46
N PHE A 284 -16.76 1.02 1.07
CA PHE A 284 -15.59 1.38 0.26
C PHE A 284 -16.01 1.85 -1.14
N ASN A 285 -16.94 1.16 -1.79
CA ASN A 285 -17.43 1.54 -3.11
C ASN A 285 -18.22 2.86 -3.12
N HIS A 286 -18.80 3.29 -1.99
CA HIS A 286 -19.38 4.63 -1.86
C HIS A 286 -18.35 5.77 -1.92
N ALA A 287 -17.09 5.49 -1.55
CA ALA A 287 -16.02 6.49 -1.55
C ALA A 287 -15.36 6.67 -2.93
N ILE A 288 -15.63 5.79 -3.89
CA ILE A 288 -15.02 5.79 -5.21
C ILE A 288 -16.09 5.95 -6.30
N PRO A 289 -15.78 6.62 -7.42
CA PRO A 289 -16.66 6.65 -8.58
C PRO A 289 -16.93 5.23 -9.10
N GLN A 290 -18.18 4.96 -9.49
CA GLN A 290 -18.58 3.61 -9.94
C GLN A 290 -18.39 3.40 -11.45
N ASP A 291 -17.58 4.21 -12.09
CA ASP A 291 -17.32 4.19 -13.53
C ASP A 291 -15.83 4.11 -13.88
N LEU A 292 -14.99 3.66 -12.95
CA LEU A 292 -13.53 3.62 -13.14
C LEU A 292 -13.05 2.66 -14.23
N GLY A 293 -13.91 1.70 -14.63
CA GLY A 293 -13.62 0.77 -15.74
C GLY A 293 -13.09 -0.59 -15.32
N TYR A 294 -13.13 -0.92 -14.03
CA TYR A 294 -12.85 -2.28 -13.57
C TYR A 294 -13.97 -3.25 -13.94
N VAL A 295 -15.21 -2.74 -14.01
CA VAL A 295 -16.37 -3.48 -14.49
C VAL A 295 -16.87 -2.83 -15.78
N LYS A 296 -16.94 -3.60 -16.87
CA LYS A 296 -17.59 -3.18 -18.11
C LYS A 296 -19.10 -3.23 -17.89
N ARG A 297 -19.76 -2.06 -17.80
CA ARG A 297 -21.20 -1.91 -17.52
C ARG A 297 -22.03 -1.96 -18.80
N GLU A 298 -21.91 -3.07 -19.56
CA GLU A 298 -22.60 -3.25 -20.83
C GLU A 298 -23.96 -3.96 -20.66
N THR A 299 -24.08 -4.83 -19.65
CA THR A 299 -25.29 -5.60 -19.38
C THR A 299 -25.98 -5.17 -18.10
N LEU A 300 -27.27 -5.46 -17.95
CA LEU A 300 -28.02 -5.20 -16.73
C LEU A 300 -27.39 -5.90 -15.51
N ASP A 301 -26.84 -7.10 -15.69
CA ASP A 301 -26.19 -7.86 -14.62
C ASP A 301 -24.89 -7.18 -14.15
N ASP A 302 -24.14 -6.56 -15.06
CA ASP A 302 -22.90 -5.87 -14.75
C ASP A 302 -23.14 -4.55 -13.98
N MET A 303 -24.30 -3.93 -14.12
CA MET A 303 -24.67 -2.73 -13.36
C MET A 303 -24.75 -2.98 -11.85
N PHE A 304 -25.03 -4.20 -11.43
CA PHE A 304 -25.13 -4.57 -10.02
C PHE A 304 -23.82 -5.08 -9.41
N LYS A 305 -22.78 -5.30 -10.23
CA LYS A 305 -21.45 -5.61 -9.72
C LYS A 305 -20.82 -4.38 -9.09
N LEU A 306 -20.22 -4.55 -7.93
CA LEU A 306 -19.41 -3.50 -7.31
C LEU A 306 -18.17 -3.23 -8.17
N GLU A 307 -17.74 -1.99 -8.25
CA GLU A 307 -16.54 -1.62 -9.00
C GLU A 307 -15.28 -2.30 -8.43
N VAL A 308 -15.20 -2.38 -7.11
CA VAL A 308 -14.16 -3.11 -6.39
C VAL A 308 -14.81 -4.15 -5.47
N ASP A 309 -14.78 -5.42 -5.87
CA ASP A 309 -15.28 -6.56 -5.07
C ASP A 309 -14.15 -7.56 -4.78
N LYS A 310 -13.06 -7.06 -4.23
CA LYS A 310 -11.90 -7.84 -3.81
C LYS A 310 -11.25 -7.23 -2.58
N LEU A 311 -10.38 -7.99 -1.96
CA LEU A 311 -9.52 -7.49 -0.88
C LEU A 311 -8.55 -6.43 -1.45
N VAL A 312 -8.62 -5.22 -0.90
CA VAL A 312 -7.86 -4.07 -1.42
C VAL A 312 -6.49 -3.99 -0.77
N VAL A 313 -5.45 -3.99 -1.59
CA VAL A 313 -4.06 -3.80 -1.18
C VAL A 313 -3.51 -2.45 -1.67
N LYS A 314 -2.32 -2.07 -1.21
CA LYS A 314 -1.67 -0.80 -1.57
C LYS A 314 -1.59 -0.57 -3.09
N LYS A 315 -1.27 -1.62 -3.85
CA LYS A 315 -1.19 -1.55 -5.32
C LYS A 315 -2.55 -1.20 -5.95
N ASP A 316 -3.62 -1.78 -5.43
CA ASP A 316 -4.98 -1.52 -5.92
C ASP A 316 -5.42 -0.08 -5.64
N LEU A 317 -5.11 0.46 -4.45
CA LEU A 317 -5.37 1.85 -4.13
C LEU A 317 -4.64 2.81 -5.08
N GLY A 318 -3.38 2.51 -5.40
CA GLY A 318 -2.62 3.27 -6.40
C GLY A 318 -3.27 3.24 -7.78
N ASN A 319 -3.72 2.06 -8.22
CA ASN A 319 -4.41 1.90 -9.51
C ASN A 319 -5.77 2.63 -9.54
N ILE A 320 -6.53 2.59 -8.44
CA ILE A 320 -7.81 3.32 -8.33
C ILE A 320 -7.60 4.83 -8.52
N ILE A 321 -6.57 5.39 -7.89
CA ILE A 321 -6.23 6.81 -8.03
C ILE A 321 -5.79 7.14 -9.46
N ASP A 322 -4.99 6.26 -10.10
CA ASP A 322 -4.55 6.45 -11.49
C ASP A 322 -5.72 6.44 -12.47
N HIS A 323 -6.60 5.45 -12.37
CA HIS A 323 -7.81 5.36 -13.21
C HIS A 323 -8.76 6.55 -12.97
N CYS A 324 -8.92 6.96 -11.72
CA CYS A 324 -9.72 8.14 -11.38
C CYS A 324 -9.14 9.40 -12.00
N PHE A 325 -7.82 9.59 -11.93
CA PHE A 325 -7.15 10.75 -12.52
C PHE A 325 -7.32 10.81 -14.04
N ARG A 326 -7.11 9.70 -14.71
CA ARG A 326 -7.24 9.63 -16.19
C ARG A 326 -8.66 9.90 -16.67
N LYS A 327 -9.68 9.51 -15.89
CA LYS A 327 -11.07 9.62 -16.30
C LYS A 327 -11.74 10.93 -15.85
N HIS A 328 -11.50 11.33 -14.62
CA HIS A 328 -12.21 12.46 -13.97
C HIS A 328 -11.32 13.69 -13.73
N GLY A 329 -10.01 13.59 -13.96
CA GLY A 329 -9.08 14.69 -13.74
C GLY A 329 -8.71 14.93 -12.26
N PRO A 330 -7.93 16.01 -11.97
CA PRO A 330 -7.30 16.20 -10.66
C PRO A 330 -8.30 16.51 -9.53
N THR A 331 -9.36 17.27 -9.78
CA THR A 331 -10.29 17.72 -8.74
C THR A 331 -11.02 16.54 -8.09
N VAL A 332 -11.68 15.70 -8.90
CA VAL A 332 -12.40 14.52 -8.39
C VAL A 332 -11.42 13.53 -7.75
N THR A 333 -10.24 13.36 -8.33
CA THR A 333 -9.20 12.47 -7.77
C THR A 333 -8.75 12.93 -6.38
N SER A 334 -8.64 14.24 -6.15
CA SER A 334 -8.28 14.76 -4.83
C SER A 334 -9.38 14.50 -3.78
N GLU A 335 -10.65 14.57 -4.15
CA GLU A 335 -11.78 14.25 -3.28
C GLU A 335 -11.86 12.76 -2.96
N VAL A 336 -11.65 11.90 -3.97
CA VAL A 336 -11.57 10.44 -3.80
C VAL A 336 -10.41 10.06 -2.88
N ALA A 337 -9.23 10.66 -3.09
CA ALA A 337 -8.07 10.43 -2.24
C ALA A 337 -8.33 10.86 -0.77
N ASP A 338 -9.01 11.98 -0.55
CA ASP A 338 -9.43 12.44 0.78
C ASP A 338 -10.43 11.48 1.42
N SER A 339 -11.38 10.95 0.66
CA SER A 339 -12.35 9.96 1.12
C SER A 339 -11.69 8.65 1.51
N ILE A 340 -10.78 8.14 0.68
CA ILE A 340 -9.99 6.92 0.96
C ILE A 340 -9.14 7.12 2.22
N LYS A 341 -8.46 8.26 2.37
CA LYS A 341 -7.70 8.61 3.56
C LYS A 341 -8.58 8.59 4.81
N ALA A 342 -9.74 9.23 4.77
CA ALA A 342 -10.67 9.31 5.91
C ALA A 342 -11.20 7.92 6.30
N LEU A 343 -11.60 7.10 5.33
CA LEU A 343 -12.00 5.71 5.57
C LEU A 343 -10.84 4.88 6.12
N GLY A 344 -9.65 5.00 5.53
CA GLY A 344 -8.48 4.27 5.96
C GLY A 344 -8.17 4.50 7.44
N TYR A 345 -8.05 5.74 7.88
CA TYR A 345 -7.82 6.06 9.29
C TYR A 345 -8.96 5.62 10.20
N LYS A 346 -10.21 5.82 9.81
CA LYS A 346 -11.37 5.42 10.59
C LYS A 346 -11.39 3.92 10.85
N TYR A 347 -11.14 3.11 9.82
CA TYR A 347 -11.22 1.65 9.93
C TYR A 347 -9.92 1.03 10.45
N SER A 348 -8.77 1.66 10.28
CA SER A 348 -7.55 1.27 10.97
C SER A 348 -7.69 1.42 12.48
N THR A 349 -8.26 2.54 12.94
CA THR A 349 -8.55 2.78 14.37
C THR A 349 -9.55 1.75 14.92
N ARG A 350 -10.60 1.42 14.16
CA ARG A 350 -11.61 0.43 14.56
C ARG A 350 -11.07 -1.00 14.55
N GLY A 351 -10.22 -1.32 13.58
CA GLY A 351 -9.57 -2.62 13.46
C GLY A 351 -8.62 -2.89 14.62
N GLY A 352 -7.96 -1.84 15.15
CA GLY A 352 -7.07 -1.94 16.30
C GLY A 352 -5.92 -2.93 16.10
N VAL A 353 -5.44 -3.08 14.86
CA VAL A 353 -4.41 -4.07 14.52
C VAL A 353 -3.10 -3.69 15.18
N THR A 354 -2.57 -4.58 16.02
CA THR A 354 -1.33 -4.39 16.77
C THR A 354 -0.50 -5.67 16.75
N VAL A 355 0.80 -5.57 17.05
CA VAL A 355 1.73 -6.70 17.02
C VAL A 355 2.15 -7.07 18.44
N GLY A 356 1.98 -8.36 18.78
CA GLY A 356 2.49 -8.95 20.00
C GLY A 356 3.58 -10.01 19.73
N PHE A 357 4.28 -10.42 20.77
CA PHE A 357 5.25 -11.52 20.66
C PHE A 357 4.59 -12.88 20.31
N CYS A 358 3.33 -13.06 20.69
CA CYS A 358 2.54 -14.25 20.36
C CYS A 358 2.29 -14.39 18.86
N ASP A 359 2.19 -13.24 18.14
CA ASP A 359 1.89 -13.23 16.71
C ASP A 359 3.08 -13.69 15.85
N ILE A 360 4.30 -13.70 16.42
CA ILE A 360 5.51 -14.14 15.75
C ILE A 360 5.64 -15.64 15.97
N THR A 361 5.03 -16.46 15.12
CA THR A 361 5.10 -17.92 15.23
C THR A 361 6.32 -18.48 14.48
N VAL A 362 7.13 -19.29 15.15
CA VAL A 362 8.28 -19.97 14.51
C VAL A 362 7.80 -21.31 13.96
N PRO A 363 8.11 -21.66 12.70
CA PRO A 363 7.72 -22.96 12.13
C PRO A 363 8.51 -24.10 12.80
N GLU A 364 7.82 -25.17 13.18
CA GLU A 364 8.44 -26.34 13.81
C GLU A 364 9.38 -27.07 12.88
N GLU A 365 9.05 -27.08 11.59
CA GLU A 365 9.84 -27.71 10.53
C GLU A 365 11.22 -27.04 10.32
N LYS A 366 11.45 -25.85 10.88
CA LYS A 366 12.72 -25.11 10.77
C LYS A 366 13.92 -25.97 11.19
N HIS A 367 13.79 -26.71 12.29
CA HIS A 367 14.91 -27.57 12.78
C HIS A 367 15.26 -28.66 11.79
N ASN A 368 14.26 -29.31 11.21
CA ASN A 368 14.45 -30.37 10.22
C ASN A 368 15.16 -29.86 8.96
N PHE A 369 14.77 -28.66 8.48
CA PHE A 369 15.42 -28.04 7.32
C PHE A 369 16.87 -27.64 7.61
N LEU A 370 17.15 -27.15 8.82
CA LEU A 370 18.52 -26.80 9.23
C LEU A 370 19.42 -28.04 9.36
N GLU A 371 18.93 -29.13 9.93
CA GLU A 371 19.66 -30.40 10.04
C GLU A 371 19.97 -30.99 8.65
N ALA A 372 18.98 -31.03 7.75
CA ALA A 372 19.19 -31.49 6.37
C ALA A 372 20.21 -30.63 5.61
N ALA A 373 20.23 -29.32 5.83
CA ALA A 373 21.22 -28.43 5.23
C ALA A 373 22.62 -28.66 5.79
N ASP A 374 22.75 -28.94 7.10
CA ASP A 374 24.05 -29.29 7.73
C ASP A 374 24.61 -30.60 7.18
N GLU A 375 23.77 -31.63 6.97
CA GLU A 375 24.19 -32.89 6.34
C GLU A 375 24.70 -32.67 4.91
N GLN A 376 24.00 -31.88 4.10
CA GLN A 376 24.42 -31.56 2.73
C GLN A 376 25.72 -30.74 2.71
N CYS A 377 25.89 -29.77 3.60
CA CYS A 377 27.13 -29.03 3.76
C CYS A 377 28.27 -29.94 4.17
N GLY A 378 28.03 -30.89 5.08
CA GLY A 378 29.00 -31.93 5.47
C GLY A 378 29.44 -32.82 4.30
N GLN A 379 28.54 -33.21 3.42
CA GLN A 379 28.86 -33.94 2.20
C GLN A 379 29.74 -33.11 1.24
N ILE A 380 29.44 -31.86 1.06
CA ILE A 380 30.22 -30.94 0.21
C ILE A 380 31.64 -30.74 0.79
N ASP A 381 31.77 -30.60 2.12
CA ASP A 381 33.05 -30.47 2.78
C ASP A 381 33.88 -31.76 2.68
N ASN A 382 33.26 -32.94 2.73
CA ASN A 382 33.93 -34.21 2.50
C ASN A 382 34.46 -34.34 1.05
N LEU A 383 33.67 -33.94 0.05
CA LEU A 383 34.10 -33.89 -1.34
C LEU A 383 35.29 -32.93 -1.56
N TYR A 384 35.31 -31.81 -0.85
CA TYR A 384 36.44 -30.89 -0.86
C TYR A 384 37.69 -31.51 -0.21
N ARG A 385 37.55 -32.19 0.96
CA ARG A 385 38.66 -32.88 1.63
C ARG A 385 39.24 -34.01 0.80
N MET A 386 38.41 -34.67 -0.03
CA MET A 386 38.85 -35.70 -0.99
C MET A 386 39.53 -35.12 -2.23
N GLY A 387 39.57 -33.78 -2.38
CA GLY A 387 40.18 -33.10 -3.53
C GLY A 387 39.34 -33.11 -4.79
N LEU A 388 38.07 -33.51 -4.71
CA LEU A 388 37.12 -33.53 -5.86
C LEU A 388 36.49 -32.19 -6.16
N LEU A 389 36.58 -31.23 -5.24
CA LEU A 389 36.05 -29.87 -5.40
C LEU A 389 37.13 -28.81 -5.15
N SER A 390 37.13 -27.73 -5.91
CA SER A 390 37.95 -26.56 -5.60
C SER A 390 37.33 -25.75 -4.44
N ALA A 391 38.14 -24.95 -3.75
CA ALA A 391 37.68 -24.10 -2.64
C ALA A 391 36.57 -23.13 -3.08
N GLU A 392 36.66 -22.57 -4.30
CA GLU A 392 35.66 -21.67 -4.84
C GLU A 392 34.34 -22.39 -5.14
N ASN A 393 34.40 -23.58 -5.72
CA ASN A 393 33.19 -24.36 -6.02
C ASN A 393 32.54 -24.90 -4.74
N ARG A 394 33.31 -25.27 -3.72
CA ARG A 394 32.80 -25.61 -2.39
C ARG A 394 31.98 -24.42 -1.84
N ARG A 395 32.58 -23.24 -1.83
CA ARG A 395 31.93 -22.03 -1.34
C ARG A 395 30.62 -21.73 -2.08
N LYS A 396 30.62 -21.80 -3.41
CA LYS A 396 29.43 -21.58 -4.22
C LYS A 396 28.32 -22.57 -3.85
N LYS A 397 28.63 -23.86 -3.75
CA LYS A 397 27.66 -24.90 -3.39
C LYS A 397 27.10 -24.72 -1.98
N VAL A 398 27.94 -24.41 -0.99
CA VAL A 398 27.47 -24.14 0.38
C VAL A 398 26.52 -22.95 0.43
N ILE A 399 26.82 -21.87 -0.28
CA ILE A 399 25.95 -20.72 -0.38
C ILE A 399 24.62 -21.09 -1.05
N GLU A 400 24.65 -21.95 -2.05
CA GLU A 400 23.46 -22.41 -2.79
C GLU A 400 22.54 -23.23 -1.89
N VAL A 401 23.07 -24.20 -1.13
CA VAL A 401 22.32 -24.98 -0.13
C VAL A 401 21.65 -24.06 0.90
N TRP A 402 22.37 -23.07 1.44
CA TRP A 402 21.79 -22.16 2.43
C TRP A 402 20.73 -21.22 1.85
N LYS A 403 20.85 -20.80 0.60
CA LYS A 403 19.80 -20.02 -0.09
C LYS A 403 18.53 -20.84 -0.31
N GLU A 404 18.68 -22.11 -0.68
CA GLU A 404 17.57 -23.03 -0.85
C GLU A 404 16.87 -23.28 0.49
N THR A 405 17.63 -23.55 1.55
CA THR A 405 17.11 -23.72 2.90
C THR A 405 16.37 -22.46 3.39
N GLU A 406 16.92 -21.28 3.11
CA GLU A 406 16.30 -20.00 3.44
C GLU A 406 14.93 -19.83 2.74
N SER A 407 14.81 -20.27 1.48
CA SER A 407 13.54 -20.29 0.75
C SER A 407 12.55 -21.27 1.36
N LEU A 408 12.97 -22.50 1.65
CA LEU A 408 12.11 -23.51 2.26
C LEU A 408 11.55 -23.08 3.63
N VAL A 409 12.39 -22.49 4.47
CA VAL A 409 11.97 -21.94 5.77
C VAL A 409 10.99 -20.78 5.58
N THR A 410 11.19 -19.93 4.57
CA THR A 410 10.29 -18.83 4.27
C THR A 410 8.93 -19.32 3.81
N ASP A 411 8.89 -20.32 2.93
CA ASP A 411 7.65 -20.89 2.41
C ASP A 411 6.86 -21.62 3.51
N ALA A 412 7.55 -22.36 4.38
CA ALA A 412 6.92 -23.00 5.54
C ALA A 412 6.35 -21.97 6.52
N LEU A 413 7.10 -20.89 6.77
CA LEU A 413 6.66 -19.79 7.61
C LEU A 413 5.39 -19.11 7.05
N MET A 414 5.38 -18.77 5.76
CA MET A 414 4.25 -18.10 5.13
C MET A 414 2.99 -18.99 5.08
N LYS A 415 3.16 -20.29 4.92
CA LYS A 415 2.05 -21.26 4.98
C LYS A 415 1.44 -21.41 6.37
N ARG A 416 2.27 -21.27 7.40
CA ARG A 416 1.83 -21.41 8.80
C ARG A 416 1.18 -20.14 9.36
N LEU A 417 1.53 -18.96 8.82
CA LEU A 417 0.95 -17.71 9.27
C LEU A 417 -0.52 -17.65 8.87
N SER A 418 -1.40 -17.43 9.85
CA SER A 418 -2.82 -17.17 9.60
C SER A 418 -3.01 -15.89 8.78
N PRO A 419 -3.96 -15.86 7.83
CA PRO A 419 -4.34 -14.64 7.11
C PRO A 419 -4.77 -13.48 8.00
N ILE A 420 -5.22 -13.77 9.22
CA ILE A 420 -5.68 -12.80 10.22
C ILE A 420 -4.55 -12.33 11.14
N ASN A 421 -3.39 -12.99 11.07
CA ASN A 421 -2.24 -12.57 11.87
C ASN A 421 -1.88 -11.11 11.55
N PRO A 422 -1.75 -10.21 12.57
CA PRO A 422 -1.45 -8.80 12.35
C PRO A 422 -0.21 -8.56 11.49
N ILE A 423 0.83 -9.36 11.67
CA ILE A 423 2.09 -9.24 10.90
C ILE A 423 1.87 -9.60 9.44
N PHE A 424 1.12 -10.68 9.20
CA PHE A 424 0.74 -11.10 7.84
C PHE A 424 -0.12 -10.03 7.16
N MET A 425 -1.14 -9.51 7.85
CA MET A 425 -2.01 -8.46 7.32
C MET A 425 -1.24 -7.20 6.95
N MET A 426 -0.30 -6.74 7.79
CA MET A 426 0.54 -5.56 7.52
C MET A 426 1.41 -5.75 6.28
N ALA A 427 2.01 -6.93 6.11
CA ALA A 427 2.88 -7.21 4.96
C ALA A 427 2.08 -7.49 3.68
N ASN A 428 1.00 -8.28 3.77
CA ASN A 428 0.16 -8.63 2.62
C ASN A 428 -0.59 -7.43 2.05
N SER A 429 -1.09 -6.54 2.92
CA SER A 429 -1.71 -5.27 2.48
C SER A 429 -0.72 -4.32 1.81
N GLY A 430 0.59 -4.49 2.04
CA GLY A 430 1.63 -3.55 1.63
C GLY A 430 1.67 -2.27 2.47
N ALA A 431 0.99 -2.26 3.63
CA ALA A 431 1.01 -1.13 4.56
C ALA A 431 2.39 -0.95 5.18
N ARG A 432 2.97 -2.02 5.73
CA ARG A 432 4.30 -2.02 6.33
C ARG A 432 4.89 -3.42 6.35
N GLY A 433 6.19 -3.50 6.12
CA GLY A 433 6.91 -4.76 6.15
C GLY A 433 6.98 -5.47 4.80
N SER A 434 7.83 -6.48 4.75
CA SER A 434 8.02 -7.37 3.61
C SER A 434 8.20 -8.81 4.08
N THR A 435 8.01 -9.78 3.21
CA THR A 435 8.25 -11.20 3.49
C THR A 435 9.65 -11.45 4.06
N ASN A 436 10.67 -10.73 3.56
CA ASN A 436 12.03 -10.81 4.08
C ASN A 436 12.16 -10.35 5.54
N GLN A 437 11.41 -9.31 5.94
CA GLN A 437 11.41 -8.85 7.32
C GLN A 437 10.70 -9.85 8.25
N ILE A 438 9.57 -10.43 7.80
CA ILE A 438 8.87 -11.49 8.55
C ILE A 438 9.78 -12.70 8.72
N ARG A 439 10.51 -13.12 7.68
CA ARG A 439 11.49 -14.19 7.74
C ARG A 439 12.57 -13.93 8.80
N GLN A 440 13.11 -12.72 8.86
CA GLN A 440 14.10 -12.36 9.87
C GLN A 440 13.55 -12.35 11.30
N LEU A 441 12.23 -12.06 11.46
CA LEU A 441 11.57 -12.08 12.76
C LEU A 441 11.29 -13.50 13.28
N ALA A 442 10.80 -14.40 12.43
CA ALA A 442 10.25 -15.70 12.82
C ALA A 442 10.92 -16.91 12.15
N GLY A 443 11.60 -16.75 11.02
CA GLY A 443 12.27 -17.81 10.29
C GLY A 443 13.76 -17.90 10.65
N MET A 444 14.61 -17.48 9.72
CA MET A 444 16.05 -17.34 9.91
C MET A 444 16.56 -16.06 9.26
N ARG A 445 17.61 -15.48 9.81
CA ARG A 445 18.20 -14.27 9.23
C ARG A 445 18.95 -14.54 7.92
N GLY A 446 19.57 -15.72 7.80
CA GLY A 446 20.20 -16.19 6.58
C GLY A 446 21.64 -15.71 6.38
N LEU A 447 22.07 -15.70 5.12
CA LEU A 447 23.42 -15.32 4.73
C LEU A 447 23.65 -13.82 4.81
N MET A 448 24.81 -13.42 5.33
CA MET A 448 25.21 -12.02 5.46
C MET A 448 26.42 -11.72 4.57
N ALA A 449 26.53 -10.46 4.13
CA ALA A 449 27.69 -9.98 3.39
C ALA A 449 28.70 -9.31 4.33
N ASP A 450 29.99 -9.52 4.04
CA ASP A 450 31.09 -8.81 4.69
C ASP A 450 31.15 -7.35 4.22
N PRO A 451 32.00 -6.49 4.80
CA PRO A 451 32.14 -5.10 4.35
C PRO A 451 32.61 -4.97 2.90
N ARG A 452 33.26 -5.97 2.33
CA ARG A 452 33.72 -5.99 0.92
C ARG A 452 32.61 -6.41 -0.05
N GLY A 453 31.45 -6.88 0.46
CA GLY A 453 30.32 -7.34 -0.34
C GLY A 453 30.35 -8.83 -0.65
N GLN A 454 31.31 -9.59 -0.11
CA GLN A 454 31.35 -11.04 -0.27
C GLN A 454 30.42 -11.70 0.75
N ILE A 455 29.69 -12.73 0.32
CA ILE A 455 28.79 -13.47 1.19
C ILE A 455 29.61 -14.33 2.16
N ILE A 456 29.33 -14.26 3.44
CA ILE A 456 29.93 -15.11 4.48
C ILE A 456 29.29 -16.48 4.38
N GLU A 457 30.13 -17.56 4.39
CA GLU A 457 29.65 -18.94 4.22
C GLU A 457 28.80 -19.45 5.38
N VAL A 458 28.99 -18.88 6.57
CA VAL A 458 28.25 -19.26 7.77
C VAL A 458 26.96 -18.43 7.85
N PRO A 459 25.77 -19.04 7.74
CA PRO A 459 24.51 -18.30 7.84
C PRO A 459 24.18 -18.00 9.31
N ILE A 460 23.38 -16.98 9.52
CA ILE A 460 22.73 -16.72 10.80
C ILE A 460 21.45 -17.57 10.86
N ARG A 461 21.46 -18.63 11.68
CA ARG A 461 20.34 -19.57 11.81
C ARG A 461 19.23 -19.05 12.71
N ALA A 462 19.59 -18.23 13.68
CA ALA A 462 18.66 -17.63 14.62
C ALA A 462 17.80 -16.56 13.95
N ASN A 463 16.64 -16.32 14.51
CA ASN A 463 15.75 -15.21 14.21
C ASN A 463 15.74 -14.19 15.35
N PHE A 464 15.09 -13.04 15.16
CA PHE A 464 15.01 -12.02 16.20
C PHE A 464 14.16 -12.44 17.40
N ARG A 465 13.18 -13.33 17.22
CA ARG A 465 12.36 -13.84 18.32
C ARG A 465 13.17 -14.74 19.26
N GLU A 466 14.01 -15.63 18.71
CA GLU A 466 14.89 -16.53 19.48
C GLU A 466 16.06 -15.78 20.10
N GLY A 467 16.46 -14.65 19.51
CA GLY A 467 17.63 -13.89 19.86
C GLY A 467 18.88 -14.38 19.12
N LEU A 468 19.83 -13.47 18.89
CA LEU A 468 21.10 -13.77 18.21
C LEU A 468 22.20 -14.06 19.23
N SER A 469 23.07 -14.99 18.91
CA SER A 469 24.32 -15.17 19.64
C SER A 469 25.26 -13.97 19.43
N VAL A 470 26.24 -13.79 20.30
CA VAL A 470 27.19 -12.67 20.21
C VAL A 470 27.92 -12.66 18.86
N LEU A 471 28.30 -13.83 18.35
CA LEU A 471 28.99 -13.98 17.06
C LEU A 471 28.05 -13.60 15.90
N GLU A 472 26.84 -14.10 15.89
CA GLU A 472 25.82 -13.80 14.87
C GLU A 472 25.45 -12.30 14.86
N PHE A 473 25.34 -11.69 16.04
CA PHE A 473 25.13 -10.25 16.16
C PHE A 473 26.29 -9.46 15.57
N PHE A 474 27.54 -9.86 15.87
CA PHE A 474 28.73 -9.20 15.32
C PHE A 474 28.78 -9.29 13.80
N ILE A 475 28.54 -10.46 13.22
CA ILE A 475 28.48 -10.66 11.77
C ILE A 475 27.38 -9.79 11.16
N SER A 476 26.22 -9.72 11.79
CA SER A 476 25.09 -8.93 11.30
C SER A 476 25.33 -7.42 11.33
N SER A 477 26.15 -6.94 12.27
CA SER A 477 26.46 -5.52 12.42
C SER A 477 27.27 -4.95 11.24
N HIS A 478 28.05 -5.77 10.54
CA HIS A 478 28.79 -5.36 9.35
C HIS A 478 27.85 -4.89 8.24
N GLY A 479 26.79 -5.66 7.96
CA GLY A 479 25.80 -5.31 6.94
C GLY A 479 25.03 -4.03 7.30
N ALA A 480 24.64 -3.86 8.55
CA ALA A 480 23.95 -2.66 9.03
C ALA A 480 24.83 -1.41 8.90
N ARG A 481 26.10 -1.49 9.34
CA ARG A 481 27.07 -0.37 9.22
C ARG A 481 27.31 0.01 7.78
N LYS A 482 27.50 -1.00 6.90
CA LYS A 482 27.68 -0.77 5.46
C LYS A 482 26.45 -0.09 4.86
N GLY A 483 25.24 -0.57 5.18
CA GLY A 483 24.01 0.03 4.69
C GLY A 483 23.85 1.50 5.10
N LEU A 484 24.17 1.86 6.34
CA LEU A 484 24.15 3.25 6.81
C LEU A 484 25.19 4.13 6.07
N ALA A 485 26.42 3.65 5.90
CA ALA A 485 27.46 4.38 5.18
C ALA A 485 27.12 4.55 3.69
N ASP A 486 26.68 3.49 3.03
CA ASP A 486 26.28 3.50 1.61
C ASP A 486 25.12 4.46 1.36
N THR A 487 24.14 4.50 2.27
CA THR A 487 22.99 5.41 2.15
C THR A 487 23.45 6.86 2.23
N ALA A 488 24.32 7.21 3.19
CA ALA A 488 24.83 8.57 3.36
C ALA A 488 25.64 9.04 2.14
N LEU A 489 26.52 8.20 1.58
CA LEU A 489 27.34 8.53 0.41
C LEU A 489 26.48 8.61 -0.87
N ARG A 490 25.59 7.63 -1.07
CA ARG A 490 24.75 7.59 -2.28
C ARG A 490 23.77 8.75 -2.38
N THR A 491 23.34 9.32 -1.26
CA THR A 491 22.50 10.53 -1.24
C THR A 491 23.24 11.72 -1.87
N ALA A 492 24.51 11.91 -1.53
CA ALA A 492 25.32 12.98 -2.09
C ALA A 492 25.60 12.78 -3.59
N ASP A 493 25.93 11.56 -4.01
CA ASP A 493 26.20 11.22 -5.41
C ASP A 493 24.95 11.41 -6.28
N SER A 494 23.78 10.97 -5.80
CA SER A 494 22.50 11.17 -6.46
C SER A 494 22.15 12.66 -6.60
N GLY A 495 22.37 13.46 -5.56
CA GLY A 495 22.14 14.90 -5.59
C GLY A 495 23.06 15.61 -6.61
N TYR A 496 24.33 15.24 -6.67
CA TYR A 496 25.27 15.80 -7.65
C TYR A 496 24.94 15.38 -9.09
N LEU A 497 24.54 14.12 -9.30
CA LEU A 497 24.07 13.65 -10.62
C LEU A 497 22.82 14.42 -11.07
N THR A 498 21.83 14.58 -10.19
CA THR A 498 20.62 15.34 -10.49
C THR A 498 20.92 16.77 -10.89
N ARG A 499 21.82 17.47 -10.14
CA ARG A 499 22.25 18.83 -10.48
C ARG A 499 22.85 18.90 -11.86
N ARG A 500 23.80 18.01 -12.21
CA ARG A 500 24.43 17.98 -13.53
C ARG A 500 23.43 17.74 -14.66
N LEU A 501 22.46 16.83 -14.45
CA LEU A 501 21.41 16.56 -15.43
C LEU A 501 20.49 17.78 -15.63
N VAL A 502 20.11 18.47 -14.55
CA VAL A 502 19.32 19.70 -14.63
C VAL A 502 20.11 20.79 -15.37
N ASP A 503 21.39 21.01 -15.04
CA ASP A 503 22.22 22.01 -15.70
C ASP A 503 22.35 21.79 -17.23
N VAL A 504 22.32 20.54 -17.67
CA VAL A 504 22.37 20.19 -19.11
C VAL A 504 21.00 20.28 -19.79
N SER A 505 19.96 19.91 -19.09
CA SER A 505 18.62 19.74 -19.69
C SER A 505 17.66 20.92 -19.48
N HIS A 506 18.00 21.92 -18.65
CA HIS A 506 17.08 23.00 -18.31
C HIS A 506 16.63 23.87 -19.51
N ASN A 507 17.42 23.89 -20.58
CA ASN A 507 17.10 24.61 -21.83
C ASN A 507 16.30 23.75 -22.83
N VAL A 508 16.11 22.46 -22.54
CA VAL A 508 15.37 21.55 -23.43
C VAL A 508 13.87 21.73 -23.21
N ILE A 509 13.17 22.17 -24.24
CA ILE A 509 11.73 22.41 -24.22
C ILE A 509 11.10 21.53 -25.30
N VAL A 510 10.07 20.76 -24.92
CA VAL A 510 9.22 20.03 -25.89
C VAL A 510 8.35 21.07 -26.60
N ARG A 511 8.49 21.19 -27.93
CA ARG A 511 7.79 22.19 -28.74
C ARG A 511 6.61 21.61 -29.51
N GLU A 512 6.69 20.34 -29.85
CA GLU A 512 5.75 19.59 -30.70
C GLU A 512 5.42 18.28 -30.01
N GLU A 513 4.18 17.82 -30.09
CA GLU A 513 3.78 16.53 -29.55
C GLU A 513 4.34 15.38 -30.40
N ASP A 514 4.24 15.53 -31.73
CA ASP A 514 4.78 14.61 -32.73
C ASP A 514 5.42 15.37 -33.88
N CYS A 515 6.74 15.48 -33.83
CA CYS A 515 7.50 16.21 -34.86
C CYS A 515 7.53 15.53 -36.24
N PHE A 516 7.13 14.27 -36.34
CA PHE A 516 7.06 13.55 -37.64
C PHE A 516 5.74 13.82 -38.35
N ALA A 517 4.63 13.87 -37.61
CA ALA A 517 3.30 14.14 -38.16
C ALA A 517 3.22 15.50 -38.86
N GLU A 518 3.79 16.56 -38.30
CA GLU A 518 3.82 17.90 -38.88
C GLU A 518 4.73 18.00 -40.11
N ARG A 519 5.76 17.16 -40.22
CA ARG A 519 6.68 17.13 -41.37
C ARG A 519 6.26 16.21 -42.49
N GLY A 520 5.12 15.51 -42.35
CA GLY A 520 4.64 14.55 -43.37
C GLY A 520 5.58 13.38 -43.58
N MET A 521 6.46 13.09 -42.66
CA MET A 521 7.35 11.92 -42.72
C MET A 521 6.59 10.68 -42.22
N ALA A 522 6.77 9.56 -42.97
CA ALA A 522 6.36 8.28 -42.44
C ALA A 522 7.19 7.94 -41.21
N ILE A 523 6.53 7.55 -40.12
CA ILE A 523 7.23 7.09 -38.93
C ILE A 523 7.79 5.70 -39.26
N ASP A 524 9.08 5.64 -39.60
CA ASP A 524 9.79 4.37 -39.60
C ASP A 524 10.05 3.98 -38.13
N GLY A 525 9.34 2.97 -37.67
CA GLY A 525 9.55 2.44 -36.33
C GLY A 525 10.98 1.92 -36.15
N MET A 526 11.49 1.94 -34.95
CA MET A 526 12.74 1.31 -34.59
C MET A 526 12.49 -0.18 -34.29
N ILE A 527 13.21 -1.08 -34.92
CA ILE A 527 13.17 -2.50 -34.57
C ILE A 527 13.96 -2.69 -33.26
N LEU A 528 13.32 -3.23 -32.26
CA LEU A 528 13.93 -3.56 -30.97
C LEU A 528 14.10 -5.07 -30.89
N GLU A 529 15.30 -5.49 -30.51
CA GLU A 529 15.66 -6.89 -30.30
C GLU A 529 16.25 -7.06 -28.89
N THR A 530 16.26 -8.29 -28.40
CA THR A 530 16.97 -8.63 -27.16
C THR A 530 18.46 -8.31 -27.31
N ILE A 531 19.04 -7.60 -26.36
CA ILE A 531 20.49 -7.40 -26.32
C ILE A 531 21.11 -8.53 -25.51
N GLY A 532 22.02 -9.29 -26.13
CA GLY A 532 22.71 -10.38 -25.45
C GLY A 532 23.97 -10.81 -26.18
N ASP A 533 24.84 -11.51 -25.48
CA ASP A 533 26.02 -12.16 -26.04
C ASP A 533 25.75 -13.68 -26.05
N GLY A 534 25.31 -14.20 -27.18
CA GLY A 534 24.89 -15.59 -27.34
C GLY A 534 23.60 -15.91 -26.55
N ASP A 535 23.60 -17.02 -25.80
CA ASP A 535 22.43 -17.54 -25.07
C ASP A 535 22.05 -16.76 -23.79
N ARG A 536 22.77 -15.70 -23.43
CA ARG A 536 22.50 -14.91 -22.22
C ARG A 536 22.01 -13.51 -22.59
N PRO A 537 20.70 -13.23 -22.42
CA PRO A 537 20.20 -11.88 -22.60
C PRO A 537 20.74 -10.94 -21.51
N LEU A 538 21.43 -9.87 -21.91
CA LEU A 538 21.83 -8.76 -21.03
C LEU A 538 20.62 -7.90 -20.69
N GLU A 539 19.78 -7.64 -21.68
CA GLU A 539 18.54 -6.89 -21.54
C GLU A 539 17.44 -7.57 -22.36
N PRO A 540 16.41 -8.14 -21.72
CA PRO A 540 15.33 -8.83 -22.39
C PRO A 540 14.46 -7.85 -23.20
N LEU A 541 13.84 -8.33 -24.28
CA LEU A 541 12.97 -7.54 -25.14
C LEU A 541 11.84 -6.87 -24.36
N GLY A 542 11.24 -7.58 -23.39
CA GLY A 542 10.15 -7.07 -22.57
C GLY A 542 10.49 -5.76 -21.83
N ASP A 543 11.68 -5.66 -21.27
CA ASP A 543 12.13 -4.46 -20.55
C ASP A 543 12.44 -3.31 -21.54
N ARG A 544 12.90 -3.62 -22.74
CA ARG A 544 13.21 -2.63 -23.77
C ARG A 544 11.98 -2.00 -24.40
N ILE A 545 10.90 -2.74 -24.54
CA ILE A 545 9.64 -2.26 -25.15
C ILE A 545 8.72 -1.57 -24.14
N LEU A 546 8.97 -1.74 -22.84
CA LEU A 546 8.14 -1.17 -21.79
C LEU A 546 8.02 0.35 -21.92
N GLY A 547 6.78 0.86 -21.97
CA GLY A 547 6.48 2.29 -22.07
C GLY A 547 6.68 2.89 -23.48
N ARG A 548 6.98 2.09 -24.52
CA ARG A 548 7.07 2.54 -25.90
C ARG A 548 5.76 2.29 -26.66
N PHE A 549 5.51 3.09 -27.68
CA PHE A 549 4.38 2.89 -28.58
C PHE A 549 4.76 1.94 -29.73
N THR A 550 3.85 1.07 -30.11
CA THR A 550 4.01 0.25 -31.31
C THR A 550 3.78 1.10 -32.56
N ALA A 551 4.69 1.06 -33.53
CA ALA A 551 4.58 1.79 -34.80
C ALA A 551 3.64 1.12 -35.82
N ALA A 552 3.34 -0.16 -35.62
CA ALA A 552 2.43 -0.94 -36.46
C ALA A 552 1.58 -1.88 -35.60
N GLU A 553 0.55 -2.46 -36.21
CA GLU A 553 -0.25 -3.52 -35.59
C GLU A 553 0.63 -4.72 -35.24
N VAL A 554 0.60 -5.15 -34.00
CA VAL A 554 1.30 -6.35 -33.53
C VAL A 554 0.28 -7.48 -33.42
N ARG A 555 0.53 -8.58 -34.12
CA ARG A 555 -0.30 -9.78 -34.14
C ARG A 555 0.46 -10.97 -33.61
N ASP A 556 -0.24 -11.87 -32.96
CA ASP A 556 0.31 -13.15 -32.51
C ASP A 556 0.69 -13.99 -33.74
N PRO A 557 1.93 -14.50 -33.81
CA PRO A 557 2.38 -15.29 -34.95
C PRO A 557 1.67 -16.65 -35.08
N GLU A 558 1.11 -17.21 -33.99
CA GLU A 558 0.44 -18.51 -34.01
C GLU A 558 -1.07 -18.38 -34.23
N THR A 559 -1.72 -17.45 -33.53
CA THR A 559 -3.19 -17.28 -33.55
C THR A 559 -3.67 -16.21 -34.51
N ASN A 560 -2.78 -15.34 -35.01
CA ASN A 560 -3.08 -14.15 -35.81
C ASN A 560 -4.04 -13.16 -35.15
N GLU A 561 -4.23 -13.29 -33.82
CA GLU A 561 -5.01 -12.33 -33.04
C GLU A 561 -4.28 -10.99 -32.91
N LEU A 562 -5.03 -9.91 -32.95
CA LEU A 562 -4.50 -8.57 -32.79
C LEU A 562 -4.11 -8.33 -31.32
N LEU A 563 -2.82 -8.25 -31.00
CA LEU A 563 -2.30 -8.04 -29.67
C LEU A 563 -2.24 -6.55 -29.29
N SER A 564 -1.87 -5.69 -30.23
CA SER A 564 -1.81 -4.24 -30.02
C SER A 564 -2.05 -3.50 -31.33
N LEU A 565 -2.87 -2.44 -31.28
CA LEU A 565 -3.03 -1.49 -32.39
C LEU A 565 -1.88 -0.47 -32.36
N ILE A 566 -2.10 0.68 -31.76
CA ILE A 566 -1.10 1.73 -31.55
C ILE A 566 -1.23 2.16 -30.09
N HIS A 567 -0.64 1.39 -29.16
CA HIS A 567 -0.74 1.65 -27.73
C HIS A 567 0.62 1.47 -27.05
N ILE A 568 0.74 2.02 -25.86
CA ILE A 568 1.91 1.78 -25.00
C ILE A 568 2.02 0.29 -24.73
N SER A 569 3.17 -0.29 -25.01
CA SER A 569 3.44 -1.70 -24.77
C SER A 569 3.41 -2.01 -23.26
N GLU A 570 2.47 -2.86 -22.85
CA GLU A 570 2.47 -3.44 -21.52
C GLU A 570 3.21 -4.78 -21.53
N PRO A 571 4.09 -5.06 -20.56
CA PRO A 571 4.93 -6.25 -20.58
C PRO A 571 4.16 -7.57 -20.53
N THR A 572 2.94 -7.56 -20.01
CA THR A 572 2.11 -8.76 -19.83
C THR A 572 1.51 -9.33 -21.12
N ARG A 573 1.36 -8.53 -22.18
CA ARG A 573 0.78 -9.00 -23.45
C ARG A 573 1.82 -9.34 -24.53
N LEU A 574 2.99 -8.70 -24.47
CA LEU A 574 4.06 -8.89 -25.46
C LEU A 574 5.14 -9.88 -25.02
N ALA A 575 5.16 -10.31 -23.76
CA ALA A 575 6.05 -11.38 -23.27
C ALA A 575 5.61 -12.80 -23.74
N LEU A 576 4.52 -12.89 -24.50
CA LEU A 576 4.01 -14.13 -25.11
C LEU A 576 4.40 -14.27 -26.60
N ILE A 577 5.14 -13.33 -27.16
CA ILE A 577 5.75 -13.38 -28.48
C ILE A 577 7.25 -13.68 -28.32
#